data_d47c0a2fa2034857395ed2a51794b41d
#
_entry.id   d47c0a2fa2034857395ed2a51794b41d
#
_cell.length_a   1.000
_cell.length_b   1.000
_cell.length_c   1.000
_cell.angle_alpha   90.00
_cell.angle_beta   90.00
_cell.angle_gamma   90.00
#
_symmetry.space_group_name_H-M   'P 1'
#
loop_
_entity.id
_entity.type
_entity.pdbx_description
1 polymer ?
#
loop_
_entity_poly.entity_id
_entity_poly.type
_entity_poly.pdbx_seq_one_letter_code
_entity_poly.pdbx_strand_id
1 'polypeptide(L)'
;MSQSWLQMKELGNVQFKNQNYTSAIEYYTRGIEMNPSEPVLYANRATCYKCLGKYKESVTDYKKAVQLNPRNTKNMRKLSTVYIILGNFGEAQMLLQKCCNLEPEDSTHYYELNRAKKMVEDFEKINEKIKDQKWEDVEEESKKLLNDAPAFKELQKIYINACLDLCKFKLIIDYINNNVSSYTKSRDEEFNYLLAKAYYFKGDYDLARKEINNLIRRGFNDDKYAKLKKHIETINDAKIRANTYFKNNNYAQAIAEYTKLLDFDPENKNFMSIILTNRALCLKKQGKNMEALKDVDKAIEYNPNYSTAYIRRALIYEEFKMFDDAKADLSKAKELDPSNTKIDGYANEANQKADQARNRDYYQILGINRNATADEIKKAYRKLALKYHPDRNSETEQTKKIAQRKFQDVSDAYSVLSDPKKKEMFDQGVDPLNPETASGAGPAGAGMNGMNMHFSGGDPNEIFKMFFGGNGGQTFFKTSSGPGNNFSNVKFFKMGGNGAQGFSSPFDDEDDFGSFSRLLEEVHLVLSLKKHNNKLKIEKSKLKFLFIIMYFM
;
A
#
# COMPACT_ATOMS: atom_id res chain seq x y z
N MET A 1 -64.41 11.81 -20.78
CA MET A 1 -63.58 11.75 -22.02
C MET A 1 -62.59 10.61 -21.85
N SER A 2 -62.65 9.56 -22.68
CA SER A 2 -61.66 8.49 -22.67
C SER A 2 -60.30 9.04 -23.07
N GLN A 3 -59.30 8.99 -22.19
CA GLN A 3 -57.95 9.39 -22.49
C GLN A 3 -57.43 8.49 -23.63
N SER A 4 -56.84 9.09 -24.71
CA SER A 4 -56.29 8.32 -25.82
C SER A 4 -54.81 7.95 -25.51
N TRP A 5 -54.29 6.86 -26.12
CA TRP A 5 -52.87 6.49 -26.00
C TRP A 5 -51.95 7.66 -26.40
N LEU A 6 -52.39 8.52 -27.35
CA LEU A 6 -51.65 9.73 -27.76
C LEU A 6 -51.48 10.71 -26.58
N GLN A 7 -52.56 10.92 -25.82
CA GLN A 7 -52.53 11.75 -24.61
C GLN A 7 -51.56 11.21 -23.57
N MET A 8 -51.54 9.89 -23.37
CA MET A 8 -50.58 9.22 -22.47
C MET A 8 -49.16 9.42 -22.95
N LYS A 9 -48.89 9.31 -24.27
CA LYS A 9 -47.58 9.57 -24.86
C LYS A 9 -47.12 11.03 -24.56
N GLU A 10 -47.97 12.01 -24.77
CA GLU A 10 -47.60 13.43 -24.52
C GLU A 10 -47.37 13.71 -23.03
N LEU A 11 -48.18 13.17 -22.13
CA LEU A 11 -47.95 13.29 -20.68
C LEU A 11 -46.62 12.60 -20.30
N GLY A 12 -46.34 11.44 -20.85
CA GLY A 12 -45.05 10.77 -20.67
C GLY A 12 -43.87 11.60 -21.18
N ASN A 13 -43.99 12.23 -22.35
CA ASN A 13 -42.99 13.13 -22.92
C ASN A 13 -42.70 14.35 -22.02
N VAL A 14 -43.76 14.94 -21.40
CA VAL A 14 -43.61 16.04 -20.43
C VAL A 14 -42.81 15.56 -19.20
N GLN A 15 -43.18 14.41 -18.63
CA GLN A 15 -42.45 13.88 -17.49
C GLN A 15 -41.00 13.51 -17.82
N PHE A 16 -40.75 12.99 -19.03
CA PHE A 16 -39.38 12.71 -19.50
C PHE A 16 -38.53 13.98 -19.59
N LYS A 17 -39.09 15.08 -20.15
CA LYS A 17 -38.41 16.39 -20.22
C LYS A 17 -38.09 16.95 -18.83
N ASN A 18 -38.95 16.69 -17.85
CA ASN A 18 -38.75 17.06 -16.46
C ASN A 18 -37.83 16.07 -15.68
N GLN A 19 -37.21 15.11 -16.36
CA GLN A 19 -36.36 14.05 -15.80
C GLN A 19 -37.08 13.13 -14.82
N ASN A 20 -38.40 13.16 -14.74
CA ASN A 20 -39.25 12.29 -13.92
C ASN A 20 -39.47 10.95 -14.64
N TYR A 21 -38.38 10.18 -14.83
CA TYR A 21 -38.40 8.97 -15.66
C TYR A 21 -39.36 7.89 -15.16
N THR A 22 -39.54 7.79 -13.83
CA THR A 22 -40.48 6.80 -13.24
C THR A 22 -41.91 7.13 -13.63
N SER A 23 -42.35 8.40 -13.49
CA SER A 23 -43.70 8.82 -13.90
C SER A 23 -43.87 8.74 -15.41
N ALA A 24 -42.84 9.05 -16.18
CA ALA A 24 -42.88 8.86 -17.65
C ALA A 24 -43.13 7.40 -18.04
N ILE A 25 -42.47 6.43 -17.36
CA ILE A 25 -42.69 4.98 -17.56
C ILE A 25 -44.15 4.61 -17.30
N GLU A 26 -44.78 5.13 -16.25
CA GLU A 26 -46.18 4.86 -15.93
C GLU A 26 -47.11 5.32 -17.05
N TYR A 27 -46.93 6.56 -17.55
CA TYR A 27 -47.74 7.08 -18.67
C TYR A 27 -47.53 6.26 -19.95
N TYR A 28 -46.30 5.96 -20.31
CA TYR A 28 -46.04 5.11 -21.48
C TYR A 28 -46.61 3.71 -21.31
N THR A 29 -46.60 3.13 -20.10
CA THR A 29 -47.20 1.83 -19.83
C THR A 29 -48.70 1.85 -20.06
N ARG A 30 -49.42 2.86 -19.54
CA ARG A 30 -50.85 3.06 -19.81
C ARG A 30 -51.13 3.25 -21.31
N GLY A 31 -50.25 3.98 -22.02
CA GLY A 31 -50.35 4.14 -23.47
C GLY A 31 -50.19 2.80 -24.19
N ILE A 32 -49.27 1.93 -23.78
CA ILE A 32 -49.06 0.59 -24.33
C ILE A 32 -50.27 -0.34 -24.05
N GLU A 33 -50.89 -0.24 -22.88
CA GLU A 33 -52.11 -0.98 -22.55
C GLU A 33 -53.25 -0.61 -23.50
N MET A 34 -53.34 0.68 -23.89
CA MET A 34 -54.35 1.17 -24.79
C MET A 34 -54.04 0.84 -26.26
N ASN A 35 -52.77 0.88 -26.67
CA ASN A 35 -52.34 0.55 -28.03
C ASN A 35 -51.03 -0.25 -28.01
N PRO A 36 -51.08 -1.57 -27.88
CA PRO A 36 -49.90 -2.45 -27.82
C PRO A 36 -49.09 -2.52 -29.15
N SER A 37 -49.65 -2.02 -30.25
CA SER A 37 -49.01 -2.06 -31.58
C SER A 37 -48.19 -0.79 -31.89
N GLU A 38 -48.15 0.20 -31.00
CA GLU A 38 -47.47 1.46 -31.21
C GLU A 38 -45.99 1.40 -30.82
N PRO A 39 -45.04 1.37 -31.75
CA PRO A 39 -43.61 1.19 -31.45
C PRO A 39 -42.99 2.37 -30.69
N VAL A 40 -43.54 3.59 -30.86
CA VAL A 40 -42.99 4.80 -30.23
C VAL A 40 -43.13 4.76 -28.71
N LEU A 41 -44.21 4.18 -28.20
CA LEU A 41 -44.43 4.06 -26.74
C LEU A 41 -43.35 3.16 -26.07
N TYR A 42 -43.06 2.03 -26.69
CA TYR A 42 -42.00 1.11 -26.25
C TYR A 42 -40.64 1.80 -26.35
N ALA A 43 -40.31 2.49 -27.47
CA ALA A 43 -39.04 3.17 -27.61
C ALA A 43 -38.82 4.30 -26.62
N ASN A 44 -39.89 5.04 -26.25
CA ASN A 44 -39.83 6.10 -25.26
C ASN A 44 -39.67 5.51 -23.85
N ARG A 45 -40.42 4.45 -23.49
CA ARG A 45 -40.29 3.74 -22.22
C ARG A 45 -38.89 3.12 -22.06
N ALA A 46 -38.36 2.51 -23.14
CA ALA A 46 -36.99 1.99 -23.19
C ALA A 46 -35.95 3.08 -22.90
N THR A 47 -36.18 4.30 -23.45
CA THR A 47 -35.28 5.44 -23.19
C THR A 47 -35.29 5.80 -21.70
N CYS A 48 -36.47 5.82 -21.04
CA CYS A 48 -36.57 6.07 -19.60
C CYS A 48 -35.85 4.97 -18.79
N TYR A 49 -36.03 3.70 -19.16
CA TYR A 49 -35.31 2.59 -18.52
C TYR A 49 -33.80 2.73 -18.66
N LYS A 50 -33.31 3.14 -19.83
CA LYS A 50 -31.87 3.43 -20.05
C LYS A 50 -31.39 4.52 -19.09
N CYS A 51 -32.10 5.65 -18.97
CA CYS A 51 -31.75 6.74 -18.07
C CYS A 51 -31.71 6.33 -16.59
N LEU A 52 -32.54 5.35 -16.20
CA LEU A 52 -32.57 4.78 -14.86
C LEU A 52 -31.55 3.63 -14.65
N GLY A 53 -30.71 3.31 -15.64
CA GLY A 53 -29.77 2.18 -15.56
C GLY A 53 -30.42 0.80 -15.61
N LYS A 54 -31.73 0.72 -15.93
CA LYS A 54 -32.49 -0.54 -16.11
C LYS A 54 -32.32 -1.07 -17.54
N TYR A 55 -31.08 -1.43 -17.86
CA TYR A 55 -30.70 -1.76 -19.25
C TYR A 55 -31.39 -3.01 -19.80
N LYS A 56 -31.70 -4.03 -18.98
CA LYS A 56 -32.40 -5.25 -19.41
C LYS A 56 -33.82 -4.94 -19.86
N GLU A 57 -34.53 -4.12 -19.10
CA GLU A 57 -35.88 -3.64 -19.41
C GLU A 57 -35.87 -2.76 -20.66
N SER A 58 -34.82 -1.90 -20.78
CA SER A 58 -34.62 -1.06 -21.95
C SER A 58 -34.42 -1.89 -23.23
N VAL A 59 -33.59 -2.95 -23.18
CA VAL A 59 -33.40 -3.88 -24.32
C VAL A 59 -34.70 -4.55 -24.71
N THR A 60 -35.49 -5.02 -23.74
CA THR A 60 -36.78 -5.68 -23.98
C THR A 60 -37.74 -4.79 -24.76
N ASP A 61 -37.88 -3.54 -24.31
CA ASP A 61 -38.77 -2.57 -24.97
C ASP A 61 -38.25 -2.13 -26.33
N TYR A 62 -36.95 -1.84 -26.48
CA TYR A 62 -36.39 -1.51 -27.80
C TYR A 62 -36.50 -2.68 -28.79
N LYS A 63 -36.29 -3.94 -28.36
CA LYS A 63 -36.54 -5.11 -29.21
C LYS A 63 -37.99 -5.14 -29.72
N LYS A 64 -38.96 -4.87 -28.81
CA LYS A 64 -40.36 -4.82 -29.19
C LYS A 64 -40.65 -3.68 -30.17
N ALA A 65 -40.06 -2.49 -29.95
CA ALA A 65 -40.19 -1.36 -30.86
C ALA A 65 -39.62 -1.66 -32.28
N VAL A 66 -38.45 -2.34 -32.33
CA VAL A 66 -37.82 -2.76 -33.60
C VAL A 66 -38.65 -3.88 -34.27
N GLN A 67 -39.22 -4.81 -33.50
CA GLN A 67 -40.10 -5.86 -34.02
C GLN A 67 -41.38 -5.28 -34.64
N LEU A 68 -41.99 -4.27 -34.03
CA LEU A 68 -43.18 -3.60 -34.53
C LEU A 68 -42.89 -2.73 -35.76
N ASN A 69 -41.69 -2.15 -35.86
CA ASN A 69 -41.25 -1.38 -37.03
C ASN A 69 -39.81 -1.75 -37.43
N PRO A 70 -39.63 -2.81 -38.25
CA PRO A 70 -38.31 -3.36 -38.62
C PRO A 70 -37.48 -2.49 -39.59
N ARG A 71 -38.00 -1.39 -40.09
CA ARG A 71 -37.29 -0.43 -40.93
C ARG A 71 -36.85 0.84 -40.20
N ASN A 72 -37.21 1.00 -38.91
CA ASN A 72 -36.85 2.16 -38.14
C ASN A 72 -35.41 2.08 -37.61
N THR A 73 -34.48 2.64 -38.37
CA THR A 73 -33.04 2.69 -38.07
C THR A 73 -32.75 3.44 -36.76
N LYS A 74 -33.54 4.47 -36.41
CA LYS A 74 -33.40 5.23 -35.14
C LYS A 74 -33.61 4.32 -33.91
N ASN A 75 -34.60 3.41 -33.96
CA ASN A 75 -34.82 2.47 -32.84
C ASN A 75 -33.75 1.40 -32.80
N MET A 76 -33.25 0.93 -33.96
CA MET A 76 -32.13 -0.02 -34.05
C MET A 76 -30.85 0.57 -33.45
N ARG A 77 -30.51 1.83 -33.78
CA ARG A 77 -29.35 2.55 -33.19
C ARG A 77 -29.48 2.76 -31.69
N LYS A 78 -30.68 3.10 -31.19
CA LYS A 78 -30.90 3.19 -29.75
C LYS A 78 -30.73 1.84 -29.06
N LEU A 79 -31.19 0.75 -29.67
CA LEU A 79 -30.99 -0.60 -29.15
C LEU A 79 -29.50 -0.98 -29.16
N SER A 80 -28.79 -0.70 -30.29
CA SER A 80 -27.35 -0.98 -30.39
C SER A 80 -26.56 -0.22 -29.33
N THR A 81 -26.93 1.03 -29.02
CA THR A 81 -26.32 1.81 -27.94
C THR A 81 -26.48 1.09 -26.57
N VAL A 82 -27.66 0.53 -26.28
CA VAL A 82 -27.87 -0.20 -25.03
C VAL A 82 -27.08 -1.51 -25.02
N TYR A 83 -26.95 -2.18 -26.14
CA TYR A 83 -26.11 -3.38 -26.26
C TYR A 83 -24.63 -3.06 -26.03
N ILE A 84 -24.12 -1.92 -26.58
CA ILE A 84 -22.75 -1.46 -26.33
C ILE A 84 -22.54 -1.23 -24.83
N ILE A 85 -23.45 -0.51 -24.17
CA ILE A 85 -23.39 -0.27 -22.70
C ILE A 85 -23.28 -1.58 -21.90
N LEU A 86 -23.94 -2.64 -22.37
CA LEU A 86 -23.94 -3.96 -21.74
C LEU A 86 -22.76 -4.87 -22.15
N GLY A 87 -21.95 -4.46 -23.13
CA GLY A 87 -20.87 -5.27 -23.70
C GLY A 87 -21.31 -6.28 -24.76
N ASN A 88 -22.58 -6.23 -25.21
CA ASN A 88 -23.10 -7.10 -26.24
C ASN A 88 -22.75 -6.52 -27.64
N PHE A 89 -21.45 -6.45 -27.94
CA PHE A 89 -20.94 -5.77 -29.12
C PHE A 89 -21.36 -6.46 -30.42
N GLY A 90 -21.47 -7.80 -30.43
CA GLY A 90 -21.91 -8.56 -31.61
C GLY A 90 -23.32 -8.22 -32.05
N GLU A 91 -24.28 -8.16 -31.10
CA GLU A 91 -25.65 -7.77 -31.37
C GLU A 91 -25.75 -6.30 -31.80
N ALA A 92 -24.91 -5.43 -31.24
CA ALA A 92 -24.85 -4.05 -31.68
C ALA A 92 -24.37 -3.93 -33.12
N GLN A 93 -23.31 -4.67 -33.49
CA GLN A 93 -22.79 -4.71 -34.88
C GLN A 93 -23.84 -5.20 -35.88
N MET A 94 -24.56 -6.28 -35.55
CA MET A 94 -25.62 -6.81 -36.45
C MET A 94 -26.71 -5.77 -36.69
N LEU A 95 -27.15 -5.04 -35.69
CA LEU A 95 -28.15 -3.98 -35.85
C LEU A 95 -27.62 -2.79 -36.65
N LEU A 96 -26.39 -2.35 -36.39
CA LEU A 96 -25.77 -1.24 -37.09
C LEU A 96 -25.49 -1.58 -38.55
N GLN A 97 -25.07 -2.82 -38.86
CA GLN A 97 -24.94 -3.31 -40.24
C GLN A 97 -26.29 -3.26 -40.98
N LYS A 98 -27.38 -3.63 -40.29
CA LYS A 98 -28.74 -3.52 -40.84
C LYS A 98 -29.14 -2.06 -41.07
N CYS A 99 -28.74 -1.13 -40.21
CA CYS A 99 -28.95 0.31 -40.43
C CYS A 99 -28.21 0.79 -41.68
N CYS A 100 -26.92 0.42 -41.86
CA CYS A 100 -26.14 0.75 -43.04
C CYS A 100 -26.78 0.21 -44.34
N ASN A 101 -27.37 -0.98 -44.28
CA ASN A 101 -28.05 -1.58 -45.45
C ASN A 101 -29.39 -0.88 -45.77
N LEU A 102 -30.09 -0.34 -44.78
CA LEU A 102 -31.37 0.36 -44.94
C LEU A 102 -31.20 1.81 -45.38
N GLU A 103 -30.17 2.48 -44.89
CA GLU A 103 -29.84 3.88 -45.15
C GLU A 103 -28.35 4.02 -45.50
N PRO A 104 -27.91 3.62 -46.70
CA PRO A 104 -26.49 3.61 -47.09
C PRO A 104 -25.83 4.99 -47.11
N GLU A 105 -26.62 6.04 -47.34
CA GLU A 105 -26.13 7.44 -47.39
C GLU A 105 -25.87 8.06 -46.02
N ASP A 106 -26.38 7.47 -44.92
CA ASP A 106 -26.12 7.98 -43.58
C ASP A 106 -24.77 7.48 -43.04
N SER A 107 -23.76 8.32 -43.17
CA SER A 107 -22.39 8.05 -42.67
C SER A 107 -22.32 7.78 -41.16
N THR A 108 -23.32 8.23 -40.39
CA THR A 108 -23.37 7.99 -38.93
C THR A 108 -23.48 6.51 -38.62
N HIS A 109 -24.19 5.73 -39.45
CA HIS A 109 -24.33 4.29 -39.24
C HIS A 109 -23.00 3.57 -39.41
N TYR A 110 -22.20 3.94 -40.41
CA TYR A 110 -20.87 3.39 -40.66
C TYR A 110 -19.89 3.75 -39.54
N TYR A 111 -19.95 4.99 -39.05
CA TYR A 111 -19.13 5.42 -37.92
C TYR A 111 -19.43 4.60 -36.66
N GLU A 112 -20.71 4.45 -36.29
CA GLU A 112 -21.12 3.68 -35.13
C GLU A 112 -20.78 2.19 -35.27
N LEU A 113 -20.93 1.63 -36.48
CA LEU A 113 -20.55 0.24 -36.79
C LEU A 113 -19.05 0.01 -36.63
N ASN A 114 -18.21 0.91 -37.16
CA ASN A 114 -16.76 0.79 -37.05
C ASN A 114 -16.32 0.96 -35.60
N ARG A 115 -16.96 1.85 -34.83
CA ARG A 115 -16.73 1.98 -33.40
C ARG A 115 -17.07 0.69 -32.64
N ALA A 116 -18.20 0.05 -32.96
CA ALA A 116 -18.59 -1.21 -32.33
C ALA A 116 -17.63 -2.36 -32.70
N LYS A 117 -17.11 -2.41 -33.94
CA LYS A 117 -16.07 -3.37 -34.36
C LYS A 117 -14.77 -3.17 -33.55
N LYS A 118 -14.31 -1.92 -33.43
CA LYS A 118 -13.12 -1.59 -32.66
C LYS A 118 -13.24 -2.01 -31.18
N MET A 119 -14.42 -1.90 -30.59
CA MET A 119 -14.65 -2.34 -29.21
C MET A 119 -14.47 -3.84 -29.01
N VAL A 120 -14.84 -4.66 -30.02
CA VAL A 120 -14.55 -6.10 -29.98
C VAL A 120 -13.05 -6.35 -30.03
N GLU A 121 -12.35 -5.71 -30.95
CA GLU A 121 -10.89 -5.84 -31.09
C GLU A 121 -10.17 -5.39 -29.79
N ASP A 122 -10.61 -4.30 -29.20
CA ASP A 122 -10.03 -3.79 -27.95
C ASP A 122 -10.29 -4.76 -26.77
N PHE A 123 -11.47 -5.39 -26.71
CA PHE A 123 -11.77 -6.42 -25.72
C PHE A 123 -10.95 -7.70 -25.93
N GLU A 124 -10.74 -8.13 -27.18
CA GLU A 124 -9.87 -9.26 -27.51
C GLU A 124 -8.42 -9.00 -27.08
N LYS A 125 -7.88 -7.79 -27.35
CA LYS A 125 -6.54 -7.38 -26.89
C LYS A 125 -6.41 -7.40 -25.37
N ILE A 126 -7.44 -6.94 -24.64
CA ILE A 126 -7.46 -7.04 -23.18
C ILE A 126 -7.32 -8.51 -22.73
N ASN A 127 -8.07 -9.43 -23.39
CA ASN A 127 -8.00 -10.85 -23.07
C ASN A 127 -6.62 -11.49 -23.40
N GLU A 128 -5.94 -11.03 -24.45
CA GLU A 128 -4.56 -11.44 -24.74
C GLU A 128 -3.59 -10.95 -23.64
N LYS A 129 -3.72 -9.70 -23.23
CA LYS A 129 -2.87 -9.13 -22.17
C LYS A 129 -3.09 -9.79 -20.79
N ILE A 130 -4.30 -10.28 -20.52
CA ILE A 130 -4.57 -11.09 -19.31
C ILE A 130 -3.75 -12.38 -19.35
N LYS A 131 -3.66 -13.06 -20.52
CA LYS A 131 -2.84 -14.28 -20.69
C LYS A 131 -1.36 -13.99 -20.45
N ASP A 132 -0.90 -12.82 -20.90
CA ASP A 132 0.48 -12.33 -20.72
C ASP A 132 0.76 -11.76 -19.31
N GLN A 133 -0.24 -11.69 -18.44
CA GLN A 133 -0.17 -11.09 -17.09
C GLN A 133 0.30 -9.62 -17.07
N LYS A 134 -0.01 -8.85 -18.12
CA LYS A 134 0.30 -7.41 -18.24
C LYS A 134 -0.77 -6.56 -17.57
N TRP A 135 -0.79 -6.61 -16.23
CA TRP A 135 -1.91 -6.08 -15.43
C TRP A 135 -2.07 -4.56 -15.53
N GLU A 136 -0.98 -3.78 -15.67
CA GLU A 136 -1.03 -2.33 -15.89
C GLU A 136 -1.78 -1.99 -17.18
N ASP A 137 -1.45 -2.68 -18.26
CA ASP A 137 -2.12 -2.50 -19.55
C ASP A 137 -3.59 -2.92 -19.48
N VAL A 138 -3.88 -4.05 -18.81
CA VAL A 138 -5.26 -4.54 -18.61
C VAL A 138 -6.09 -3.52 -17.85
N GLU A 139 -5.55 -2.92 -16.78
CA GLU A 139 -6.24 -1.88 -16.00
C GLU A 139 -6.53 -0.66 -16.86
N GLU A 140 -5.55 -0.14 -17.57
CA GLU A 140 -5.69 1.07 -18.39
C GLU A 140 -6.69 0.88 -19.52
N GLU A 141 -6.57 -0.22 -20.29
CA GLU A 141 -7.41 -0.48 -21.45
C GLU A 141 -8.85 -0.86 -21.07
N SER A 142 -9.02 -1.68 -20.02
CA SER A 142 -10.36 -1.98 -19.51
C SER A 142 -11.07 -0.75 -19.00
N LYS A 143 -10.35 0.16 -18.32
CA LYS A 143 -10.90 1.45 -17.88
C LYS A 143 -11.34 2.33 -19.05
N LYS A 144 -10.55 2.39 -20.13
CA LYS A 144 -10.92 3.12 -21.35
C LYS A 144 -12.20 2.54 -21.98
N LEU A 145 -12.27 1.23 -22.14
CA LEU A 145 -13.42 0.57 -22.76
C LEU A 145 -14.68 0.67 -21.87
N LEU A 146 -14.54 0.71 -20.53
CA LEU A 146 -15.64 0.93 -19.59
C LEU A 146 -16.29 2.32 -19.69
N ASN A 147 -15.63 3.33 -20.28
CA ASN A 147 -16.26 4.62 -20.55
C ASN A 147 -17.39 4.49 -21.58
N ASP A 148 -17.22 3.59 -22.55
CA ASP A 148 -18.22 3.31 -23.59
C ASP A 148 -19.21 2.22 -23.17
N ALA A 149 -18.77 1.23 -22.40
CA ALA A 149 -19.53 0.07 -21.94
C ALA A 149 -19.62 -0.01 -20.40
N PRO A 150 -20.18 1.00 -19.71
CA PRO A 150 -20.12 1.10 -18.24
C PRO A 150 -20.88 0.00 -17.50
N ALA A 151 -21.79 -0.71 -18.14
CA ALA A 151 -22.54 -1.82 -17.54
C ALA A 151 -22.09 -3.21 -18.04
N PHE A 152 -20.95 -3.29 -18.72
CA PHE A 152 -20.36 -4.55 -19.15
C PHE A 152 -19.71 -5.25 -17.96
N LYS A 153 -20.48 -6.15 -17.33
CA LYS A 153 -20.11 -6.79 -16.07
C LYS A 153 -18.80 -7.58 -16.12
N GLU A 154 -18.57 -8.31 -17.20
CA GLU A 154 -17.34 -9.08 -17.36
C GLU A 154 -16.12 -8.16 -17.37
N LEU A 155 -16.18 -7.08 -18.15
CA LEU A 155 -15.12 -6.08 -18.21
C LEU A 155 -14.92 -5.35 -16.88
N GLN A 156 -16.01 -5.05 -16.14
CA GLN A 156 -15.92 -4.50 -14.79
C GLN A 156 -15.15 -5.44 -13.85
N LYS A 157 -15.42 -6.75 -13.93
CA LYS A 157 -14.72 -7.77 -13.13
C LYS A 157 -13.24 -7.90 -13.53
N ILE A 158 -12.94 -7.85 -14.84
CA ILE A 158 -11.57 -7.83 -15.36
C ILE A 158 -10.80 -6.62 -14.81
N TYR A 159 -11.38 -5.43 -14.92
CA TYR A 159 -10.80 -4.21 -14.36
C TYR A 159 -10.50 -4.32 -12.85
N ILE A 160 -11.47 -4.82 -12.07
CA ILE A 160 -11.32 -5.00 -10.63
C ILE A 160 -10.24 -6.02 -10.31
N ASN A 161 -10.18 -7.14 -11.04
CA ASN A 161 -9.15 -8.16 -10.83
C ASN A 161 -7.75 -7.63 -11.19
N ALA A 162 -7.59 -6.89 -12.29
CA ALA A 162 -6.33 -6.24 -12.61
C ALA A 162 -5.90 -5.26 -11.49
N CYS A 163 -6.84 -4.48 -10.96
CA CYS A 163 -6.57 -3.62 -9.80
C CYS A 163 -6.21 -4.42 -8.53
N LEU A 164 -6.73 -5.65 -8.33
CA LEU A 164 -6.35 -6.53 -7.22
C LEU A 164 -4.89 -6.97 -7.36
N ASP A 165 -4.49 -7.41 -8.55
CA ASP A 165 -3.10 -7.83 -8.82
C ASP A 165 -2.11 -6.66 -8.69
N LEU A 166 -2.54 -5.44 -9.03
CA LEU A 166 -1.77 -4.19 -8.88
C LEU A 166 -1.85 -3.58 -7.47
N CYS A 167 -2.47 -4.25 -6.51
CA CYS A 167 -2.63 -3.76 -5.13
C CYS A 167 -3.34 -2.40 -4.99
N LYS A 168 -4.20 -2.03 -5.94
CA LYS A 168 -4.93 -0.75 -5.97
C LYS A 168 -6.29 -0.84 -5.24
N PHE A 169 -6.30 -1.27 -3.96
CA PHE A 169 -7.54 -1.61 -3.23
C PHE A 169 -8.50 -0.44 -3.02
N LYS A 170 -7.97 0.76 -2.73
CA LYS A 170 -8.80 1.96 -2.60
C LYS A 170 -9.57 2.22 -3.89
N LEU A 171 -8.89 2.11 -5.03
CA LEU A 171 -9.51 2.29 -6.35
C LEU A 171 -10.64 1.30 -6.61
N ILE A 172 -10.47 0.03 -6.20
CA ILE A 172 -11.51 -1.01 -6.31
C ILE A 172 -12.73 -0.65 -5.48
N ILE A 173 -12.52 -0.25 -4.21
CA ILE A 173 -13.59 0.11 -3.29
C ILE A 173 -14.38 1.30 -3.85
N ASP A 174 -13.69 2.34 -4.28
CA ASP A 174 -14.29 3.54 -4.86
C ASP A 174 -15.04 3.20 -6.17
N TYR A 175 -14.43 2.38 -7.04
CA TYR A 175 -15.06 1.95 -8.29
C TYR A 175 -16.35 1.17 -8.05
N ILE A 176 -16.34 0.15 -7.19
CA ILE A 176 -17.53 -0.67 -6.89
C ILE A 176 -18.62 0.19 -6.25
N ASN A 177 -18.27 1.11 -5.36
CA ASN A 177 -19.25 1.95 -4.67
C ASN A 177 -19.90 2.97 -5.61
N ASN A 178 -19.17 3.55 -6.53
CA ASN A 178 -19.64 4.63 -7.40
C ASN A 178 -20.20 4.15 -8.74
N ASN A 179 -19.66 3.07 -9.33
CA ASN A 179 -20.00 2.65 -10.69
C ASN A 179 -20.87 1.38 -10.74
N VAL A 180 -20.88 0.54 -9.70
CA VAL A 180 -21.74 -0.64 -9.66
C VAL A 180 -23.04 -0.31 -8.93
N SER A 181 -24.16 -0.32 -9.66
CA SER A 181 -25.47 0.04 -9.09
C SER A 181 -25.87 -0.88 -7.92
N SER A 182 -26.64 -0.34 -6.98
CA SER A 182 -27.20 -1.12 -5.87
C SER A 182 -28.04 -2.32 -6.35
N TYR A 183 -28.73 -2.14 -7.48
CA TYR A 183 -29.47 -3.21 -8.15
C TYR A 183 -28.54 -4.33 -8.63
N THR A 184 -27.40 -4.01 -9.22
CA THR A 184 -26.39 -5.00 -9.64
C THR A 184 -25.79 -5.70 -8.43
N LYS A 185 -25.34 -4.95 -7.41
CA LYS A 185 -24.78 -5.51 -6.17
C LYS A 185 -25.77 -6.44 -5.45
N SER A 186 -27.09 -6.16 -5.53
CA SER A 186 -28.11 -7.02 -4.90
C SER A 186 -28.35 -8.35 -5.64
N ARG A 187 -27.96 -8.47 -6.90
CA ARG A 187 -28.22 -9.67 -7.73
C ARG A 187 -26.96 -10.40 -8.17
N ASP A 188 -25.81 -9.76 -8.10
CA ASP A 188 -24.53 -10.32 -8.49
C ASP A 188 -23.62 -10.34 -7.26
N GLU A 189 -23.47 -11.52 -6.69
CA GLU A 189 -22.72 -11.77 -5.46
C GLU A 189 -21.23 -11.49 -5.63
N GLU A 190 -20.72 -11.62 -6.87
CA GLU A 190 -19.29 -11.50 -7.13
C GLU A 190 -18.74 -10.11 -6.86
N PHE A 191 -19.49 -9.03 -7.18
CA PHE A 191 -19.08 -7.68 -6.82
C PHE A 191 -18.95 -7.46 -5.30
N ASN A 192 -19.84 -8.06 -4.51
CA ASN A 192 -19.74 -7.99 -3.05
C ASN A 192 -18.57 -8.84 -2.53
N TYR A 193 -18.28 -9.96 -3.18
CA TYR A 193 -17.11 -10.78 -2.86
C TYR A 193 -15.80 -10.07 -3.21
N LEU A 194 -15.71 -9.44 -4.40
CA LEU A 194 -14.56 -8.63 -4.80
C LEU A 194 -14.36 -7.42 -3.89
N LEU A 195 -15.46 -6.80 -3.43
CA LEU A 195 -15.41 -5.72 -2.44
C LEU A 195 -14.88 -6.23 -1.09
N ALA A 196 -15.35 -7.40 -0.63
CA ALA A 196 -14.83 -8.03 0.57
C ALA A 196 -13.34 -8.38 0.45
N LYS A 197 -12.91 -8.90 -0.71
CA LYS A 197 -11.49 -9.13 -1.00
C LYS A 197 -10.68 -7.83 -0.97
N ALA A 198 -11.17 -6.75 -1.55
CA ALA A 198 -10.50 -5.47 -1.56
C ALA A 198 -10.31 -4.91 -0.13
N TYR A 199 -11.35 -5.00 0.72
CA TYR A 199 -11.24 -4.66 2.14
C TYR A 199 -10.26 -5.57 2.88
N TYR A 200 -10.31 -6.88 2.61
CA TYR A 200 -9.39 -7.86 3.21
C TYR A 200 -7.94 -7.55 2.89
N PHE A 201 -7.64 -7.33 1.60
CA PHE A 201 -6.27 -7.03 1.15
C PHE A 201 -5.79 -5.64 1.60
N LYS A 202 -6.71 -4.68 1.77
CA LYS A 202 -6.38 -3.37 2.35
C LYS A 202 -6.10 -3.45 3.86
N GLY A 203 -6.53 -4.53 4.54
CA GLY A 203 -6.41 -4.70 5.99
C GLY A 203 -7.62 -4.24 6.80
N ASP A 204 -8.71 -3.82 6.14
CA ASP A 204 -9.98 -3.42 6.75
C ASP A 204 -10.85 -4.66 7.05
N TYR A 205 -10.39 -5.51 7.97
CA TYR A 205 -10.98 -6.84 8.25
C TYR A 205 -12.43 -6.78 8.73
N ASP A 206 -12.84 -5.75 9.46
CA ASP A 206 -14.23 -5.60 9.92
C ASP A 206 -15.18 -5.31 8.76
N LEU A 207 -14.77 -4.48 7.80
CA LEU A 207 -15.55 -4.22 6.59
C LEU A 207 -15.60 -5.46 5.70
N ALA A 208 -14.47 -6.16 5.52
CA ALA A 208 -14.41 -7.41 4.78
C ALA A 208 -15.35 -8.46 5.40
N ARG A 209 -15.33 -8.64 6.72
CA ARG A 209 -16.23 -9.54 7.45
C ARG A 209 -17.70 -9.16 7.30
N LYS A 210 -18.02 -7.86 7.34
CA LYS A 210 -19.37 -7.35 7.13
C LYS A 210 -19.92 -7.73 5.75
N GLU A 211 -19.13 -7.53 4.70
CA GLU A 211 -19.56 -7.86 3.33
C GLU A 211 -19.73 -9.39 3.14
N ILE A 212 -18.80 -10.21 3.65
CA ILE A 212 -18.93 -11.68 3.60
C ILE A 212 -20.16 -12.16 4.39
N ASN A 213 -20.40 -11.64 5.60
CA ASN A 213 -21.58 -12.00 6.37
C ASN A 213 -22.90 -11.57 5.68
N ASN A 214 -22.88 -10.46 4.94
CA ASN A 214 -24.02 -10.03 4.11
C ASN A 214 -24.31 -11.05 2.99
N LEU A 215 -23.28 -11.56 2.31
CA LEU A 215 -23.43 -12.60 1.29
C LEU A 215 -24.03 -13.88 1.87
N ILE A 216 -23.48 -14.38 2.97
CA ILE A 216 -23.96 -15.60 3.64
C ILE A 216 -25.40 -15.44 4.12
N ARG A 217 -25.77 -14.29 4.73
CA ARG A 217 -27.16 -14.01 5.18
C ARG A 217 -28.17 -13.95 4.03
N ARG A 218 -27.72 -13.63 2.82
CA ARG A 218 -28.56 -13.61 1.61
C ARG A 218 -28.71 -14.98 0.97
N GLY A 219 -28.14 -16.03 1.57
CA GLY A 219 -28.25 -17.41 1.11
C GLY A 219 -27.20 -17.83 0.08
N PHE A 220 -26.16 -17.03 -0.17
CA PHE A 220 -25.05 -17.41 -1.03
C PHE A 220 -24.07 -18.28 -0.23
N ASN A 221 -23.96 -19.57 -0.59
CA ASN A 221 -23.22 -20.58 0.16
C ASN A 221 -22.09 -21.19 -0.70
N ASP A 222 -21.22 -20.35 -1.24
CA ASP A 222 -20.01 -20.81 -1.93
C ASP A 222 -18.89 -21.04 -0.90
N ASP A 223 -18.13 -22.11 -1.04
CA ASP A 223 -16.98 -22.45 -0.18
C ASP A 223 -15.94 -21.33 -0.12
N LYS A 224 -15.80 -20.54 -1.19
CA LYS A 224 -14.89 -19.37 -1.21
C LYS A 224 -15.26 -18.31 -0.17
N TYR A 225 -16.55 -18.14 0.16
CA TYR A 225 -17.00 -17.19 1.19
C TYR A 225 -16.65 -17.69 2.59
N ALA A 226 -16.88 -18.99 2.86
CA ALA A 226 -16.52 -19.61 4.12
C ALA A 226 -15.01 -19.58 4.35
N LYS A 227 -14.21 -19.86 3.31
CA LYS A 227 -12.74 -19.76 3.36
C LYS A 227 -12.27 -18.34 3.68
N LEU A 228 -12.75 -17.35 2.93
CA LEU A 228 -12.36 -15.95 3.15
C LEU A 228 -12.79 -15.47 4.55
N LYS A 229 -13.98 -15.83 5.02
CA LYS A 229 -14.44 -15.53 6.38
C LYS A 229 -13.48 -16.10 7.43
N LYS A 230 -13.14 -17.39 7.33
CA LYS A 230 -12.20 -18.04 8.24
C LYS A 230 -10.83 -17.39 8.21
N HIS A 231 -10.33 -17.01 7.02
CA HIS A 231 -9.06 -16.29 6.88
C HIS A 231 -9.12 -14.93 7.60
N ILE A 232 -10.16 -14.15 7.38
CA ILE A 232 -10.37 -12.85 8.04
C ILE A 232 -10.36 -13.00 9.56
N GLU A 233 -11.11 -13.96 10.10
CA GLU A 233 -11.21 -14.21 11.54
C GLU A 233 -9.85 -14.62 12.13
N THR A 234 -9.16 -15.58 11.50
CA THR A 234 -7.84 -16.05 11.96
C THR A 234 -6.80 -14.92 11.98
N ILE A 235 -6.75 -14.11 10.93
CA ILE A 235 -5.80 -12.98 10.83
C ILE A 235 -6.14 -11.91 11.86
N ASN A 236 -7.42 -11.55 12.00
CA ASN A 236 -7.82 -10.51 12.94
C ASN A 236 -7.48 -10.89 14.38
N ASP A 237 -7.75 -12.13 14.77
CA ASP A 237 -7.43 -12.63 16.10
C ASP A 237 -5.92 -12.66 16.37
N ALA A 238 -5.12 -13.10 15.40
CA ALA A 238 -3.67 -13.10 15.53
C ALA A 238 -3.10 -11.68 15.55
N LYS A 239 -3.64 -10.76 14.75
CA LYS A 239 -3.28 -9.34 14.76
C LYS A 239 -3.59 -8.71 16.14
N ILE A 240 -4.75 -8.98 16.70
CA ILE A 240 -5.11 -8.49 18.05
C ILE A 240 -4.11 -9.01 19.10
N ARG A 241 -3.76 -10.31 19.07
CA ARG A 241 -2.77 -10.87 20.00
C ARG A 241 -1.40 -10.23 19.82
N ALA A 242 -0.91 -10.10 18.57
CA ALA A 242 0.37 -9.50 18.27
C ALA A 242 0.45 -8.03 18.72
N ASN A 243 -0.63 -7.25 18.47
CA ASN A 243 -0.73 -5.87 18.94
C ASN A 243 -0.73 -5.76 20.46
N THR A 244 -1.42 -6.67 21.15
CA THR A 244 -1.42 -6.72 22.63
C THR A 244 -0.02 -7.00 23.15
N TYR A 245 0.71 -7.93 22.55
CA TYR A 245 2.10 -8.19 22.91
C TYR A 245 3.00 -6.97 22.64
N PHE A 246 2.81 -6.29 21.52
CA PHE A 246 3.56 -5.09 21.18
C PHE A 246 3.33 -3.95 22.20
N LYS A 247 2.06 -3.67 22.55
CA LYS A 247 1.70 -2.66 23.57
C LYS A 247 2.30 -2.95 24.94
N ASN A 248 2.43 -4.22 25.28
CA ASN A 248 3.04 -4.67 26.52
C ASN A 248 4.58 -4.78 26.44
N ASN A 249 5.22 -4.23 25.39
CA ASN A 249 6.66 -4.33 25.11
C ASN A 249 7.19 -5.77 24.98
N ASN A 250 6.31 -6.75 24.80
CA ASN A 250 6.63 -8.15 24.60
C ASN A 250 6.95 -8.44 23.12
N TYR A 251 7.97 -7.76 22.58
CA TYR A 251 8.30 -7.81 21.16
C TYR A 251 8.62 -9.20 20.65
N ALA A 252 9.19 -10.07 21.48
CA ALA A 252 9.51 -11.46 21.08
C ALA A 252 8.24 -12.27 20.78
N GLN A 253 7.19 -12.15 21.62
CA GLN A 253 5.92 -12.80 21.39
C GLN A 253 5.17 -12.19 20.18
N ALA A 254 5.23 -10.87 20.01
CA ALA A 254 4.67 -10.21 18.84
C ALA A 254 5.31 -10.74 17.54
N ILE A 255 6.65 -10.85 17.48
CA ILE A 255 7.39 -11.41 16.35
C ILE A 255 6.97 -12.87 16.08
N ALA A 256 6.80 -13.69 17.12
CA ALA A 256 6.36 -15.08 16.98
C ALA A 256 4.95 -15.17 16.36
N GLU A 257 4.00 -14.33 16.79
CA GLU A 257 2.65 -14.30 16.21
C GLU A 257 2.68 -13.84 14.74
N TYR A 258 3.43 -12.79 14.41
CA TYR A 258 3.59 -12.37 13.01
C TYR A 258 4.27 -13.43 12.15
N THR A 259 5.25 -14.17 12.69
CA THR A 259 5.91 -15.26 11.95
C THR A 259 4.93 -16.38 11.61
N LYS A 260 4.04 -16.76 12.54
CA LYS A 260 2.97 -17.75 12.26
C LYS A 260 2.03 -17.27 11.15
N LEU A 261 1.75 -15.96 11.08
CA LEU A 261 0.90 -15.38 10.05
C LEU A 261 1.55 -15.39 8.67
N LEU A 262 2.87 -15.31 8.57
CA LEU A 262 3.58 -15.40 7.29
C LEU A 262 3.45 -16.80 6.66
N ASP A 263 3.32 -17.85 7.47
CA ASP A 263 3.12 -19.22 7.00
C ASP A 263 1.64 -19.51 6.66
N PHE A 264 0.72 -18.64 7.09
CA PHE A 264 -0.73 -18.87 6.96
C PHE A 264 -1.27 -18.62 5.54
N ASP A 265 -0.81 -17.57 4.87
CA ASP A 265 -1.25 -17.20 3.52
C ASP A 265 -0.06 -16.66 2.69
N PRO A 266 0.91 -17.52 2.34
CA PRO A 266 2.17 -17.11 1.71
C PRO A 266 2.00 -16.53 0.30
N GLU A 267 0.90 -16.86 -0.39
CA GLU A 267 0.62 -16.36 -1.74
C GLU A 267 0.00 -14.96 -1.74
N ASN A 268 -0.53 -14.53 -0.61
CA ASN A 268 -1.10 -13.20 -0.46
C ASN A 268 -0.01 -12.15 -0.22
N LYS A 269 0.61 -11.69 -1.30
CA LYS A 269 1.72 -10.72 -1.26
C LYS A 269 1.40 -9.47 -0.44
N ASN A 270 0.15 -8.99 -0.51
CA ASN A 270 -0.26 -7.79 0.24
C ASN A 270 -0.34 -8.03 1.73
N PHE A 271 -0.95 -9.14 2.12
CA PHE A 271 -0.98 -9.56 3.51
C PHE A 271 0.45 -9.75 4.03
N MET A 272 1.30 -10.43 3.27
CA MET A 272 2.70 -10.63 3.59
C MET A 272 3.43 -9.29 3.80
N SER A 273 3.19 -8.29 2.93
CA SER A 273 3.78 -6.97 3.05
C SER A 273 3.39 -6.29 4.38
N ILE A 274 2.12 -6.33 4.75
CA ILE A 274 1.62 -5.75 6.01
C ILE A 274 2.25 -6.45 7.23
N ILE A 275 2.26 -7.79 7.24
CA ILE A 275 2.79 -8.58 8.35
C ILE A 275 4.29 -8.39 8.51
N LEU A 276 5.04 -8.41 7.40
CA LEU A 276 6.49 -8.16 7.41
C LEU A 276 6.81 -6.75 7.95
N THR A 277 6.05 -5.73 7.52
CA THR A 277 6.23 -4.35 8.00
C THR A 277 5.98 -4.22 9.51
N ASN A 278 4.96 -4.91 10.04
CA ASN A 278 4.67 -4.94 11.48
C ASN A 278 5.72 -5.74 12.26
N ARG A 279 6.20 -6.88 11.73
CA ARG A 279 7.28 -7.65 12.34
C ARG A 279 8.58 -6.86 12.37
N ALA A 280 8.89 -6.13 11.30
CA ALA A 280 10.05 -5.24 11.24
C ALA A 280 10.04 -4.17 12.32
N LEU A 281 8.88 -3.58 12.63
CA LEU A 281 8.76 -2.64 13.74
C LEU A 281 9.14 -3.29 15.09
N CYS A 282 8.66 -4.51 15.34
CA CYS A 282 9.02 -5.26 16.55
C CYS A 282 10.52 -5.59 16.61
N LEU A 283 11.11 -6.00 15.49
CA LEU A 283 12.55 -6.25 15.36
C LEU A 283 13.38 -4.99 15.61
N LYS A 284 12.94 -3.84 15.04
CA LYS A 284 13.59 -2.54 15.30
C LYS A 284 13.57 -2.18 16.79
N LYS A 285 12.42 -2.35 17.47
CA LYS A 285 12.31 -2.11 18.93
C LYS A 285 13.21 -3.04 19.75
N GLN A 286 13.60 -4.22 19.24
CA GLN A 286 14.61 -5.10 19.83
C GLN A 286 16.06 -4.75 19.45
N GLY A 287 16.30 -3.70 18.67
CA GLY A 287 17.62 -3.35 18.14
C GLY A 287 18.14 -4.27 17.03
N LYS A 288 17.29 -5.16 16.48
CA LYS A 288 17.62 -6.09 15.38
C LYS A 288 17.40 -5.42 14.02
N ASN A 289 18.05 -4.27 13.82
CA ASN A 289 17.79 -3.39 12.68
C ASN A 289 18.09 -4.04 11.31
N MET A 290 19.07 -4.95 11.21
CA MET A 290 19.36 -5.66 9.95
C MET A 290 18.27 -6.66 9.59
N GLU A 291 17.71 -7.39 10.57
CA GLU A 291 16.59 -8.30 10.35
C GLU A 291 15.32 -7.50 9.99
N ALA A 292 15.08 -6.38 10.67
CA ALA A 292 13.98 -5.48 10.37
C ALA A 292 14.05 -4.95 8.92
N LEU A 293 15.25 -4.57 8.45
CA LEU A 293 15.45 -4.10 7.09
C LEU A 293 15.09 -5.17 6.05
N LYS A 294 15.53 -6.43 6.25
CA LYS A 294 15.18 -7.55 5.37
C LYS A 294 13.67 -7.73 5.24
N ASP A 295 12.96 -7.64 6.37
CA ASP A 295 11.50 -7.74 6.37
C ASP A 295 10.86 -6.60 5.57
N VAL A 296 11.32 -5.36 5.76
CA VAL A 296 10.76 -4.21 5.05
C VAL A 296 11.10 -4.23 3.56
N ASP A 297 12.32 -4.61 3.18
CA ASP A 297 12.68 -4.75 1.76
C ASP A 297 11.78 -5.76 1.06
N LYS A 298 11.55 -6.92 1.72
CA LYS A 298 10.63 -7.93 1.20
C LYS A 298 9.17 -7.46 1.19
N ALA A 299 8.78 -6.64 2.16
CA ALA A 299 7.45 -6.02 2.17
C ALA A 299 7.24 -5.08 0.97
N ILE A 300 8.25 -4.27 0.62
CA ILE A 300 8.22 -3.38 -0.55
C ILE A 300 8.24 -4.19 -1.86
N GLU A 301 9.01 -5.28 -1.93
CA GLU A 301 9.00 -6.19 -3.08
C GLU A 301 7.59 -6.75 -3.32
N TYR A 302 6.90 -7.18 -2.25
CA TYR A 302 5.53 -7.71 -2.33
C TYR A 302 4.49 -6.65 -2.66
N ASN A 303 4.61 -5.43 -2.12
CA ASN A 303 3.71 -4.32 -2.40
C ASN A 303 4.47 -2.99 -2.50
N PRO A 304 4.91 -2.60 -3.73
CA PRO A 304 5.61 -1.34 -3.97
C PRO A 304 4.77 -0.08 -3.67
N ASN A 305 3.46 -0.21 -3.50
CA ASN A 305 2.55 0.91 -3.22
C ASN A 305 2.20 1.05 -1.72
N TYR A 306 2.85 0.30 -0.84
CA TYR A 306 2.57 0.34 0.60
C TYR A 306 3.42 1.41 1.29
N SER A 307 2.88 2.63 1.40
CA SER A 307 3.54 3.82 1.98
C SER A 307 4.18 3.54 3.35
N THR A 308 3.49 2.80 4.25
CA THR A 308 3.98 2.48 5.59
C THR A 308 5.31 1.70 5.57
N ALA A 309 5.53 0.84 4.57
CA ALA A 309 6.78 0.09 4.46
C ALA A 309 7.97 1.03 4.21
N TYR A 310 7.82 2.03 3.35
CA TYR A 310 8.86 3.05 3.11
C TYR A 310 9.13 3.88 4.37
N ILE A 311 8.10 4.28 5.10
CA ILE A 311 8.27 4.98 6.40
C ILE A 311 9.09 4.12 7.37
N ARG A 312 8.77 2.83 7.49
CA ARG A 312 9.52 1.93 8.39
C ARG A 312 10.96 1.75 7.93
N ARG A 313 11.22 1.66 6.62
CA ARG A 313 12.59 1.58 6.10
C ARG A 313 13.38 2.85 6.35
N ALA A 314 12.78 4.01 6.15
CA ALA A 314 13.39 5.29 6.49
C ALA A 314 13.82 5.37 7.95
N LEU A 315 12.95 4.97 8.88
CA LEU A 315 13.27 4.93 10.31
C LEU A 315 14.38 3.93 10.66
N ILE A 316 14.57 2.88 9.86
CA ILE A 316 15.70 1.96 10.00
C ILE A 316 16.98 2.56 9.43
N TYR A 317 16.90 3.26 8.29
CA TYR A 317 18.04 3.98 7.71
C TYR A 317 18.58 5.06 8.64
N GLU A 318 17.72 5.77 9.38
CA GLU A 318 18.16 6.74 10.39
C GLU A 318 19.03 6.10 11.47
N GLU A 319 18.67 4.90 11.97
CA GLU A 319 19.50 4.15 12.94
C GLU A 319 20.90 3.81 12.39
N PHE A 320 21.00 3.69 11.07
CA PHE A 320 22.27 3.49 10.39
C PHE A 320 22.95 4.80 9.97
N LYS A 321 22.38 5.98 10.29
CA LYS A 321 22.85 7.31 9.90
C LYS A 321 22.85 7.50 8.36
N MET A 322 21.96 6.83 7.66
CA MET A 322 21.76 6.90 6.19
C MET A 322 20.62 7.86 5.86
N PHE A 323 20.81 9.13 6.18
CA PHE A 323 19.75 10.15 6.13
C PHE A 323 19.26 10.45 4.71
N ASP A 324 20.12 10.36 3.69
CA ASP A 324 19.71 10.60 2.31
C ASP A 324 18.80 9.50 1.79
N ASP A 325 19.10 8.24 2.14
CA ASP A 325 18.23 7.09 1.84
C ASP A 325 16.91 7.20 2.61
N ALA A 326 16.93 7.63 3.88
CA ALA A 326 15.74 7.86 4.66
C ALA A 326 14.83 8.94 4.04
N LYS A 327 15.41 10.08 3.59
CA LYS A 327 14.67 11.14 2.90
C LYS A 327 14.05 10.67 1.58
N ALA A 328 14.78 9.86 0.79
CA ALA A 328 14.27 9.30 -0.45
C ALA A 328 13.04 8.41 -0.19
N ASP A 329 13.08 7.56 0.84
CA ASP A 329 11.95 6.72 1.24
C ASP A 329 10.77 7.54 1.76
N LEU A 330 11.00 8.56 2.58
CA LEU A 330 9.94 9.45 3.07
C LEU A 330 9.28 10.24 1.93
N SER A 331 10.06 10.68 0.93
CA SER A 331 9.52 11.30 -0.28
C SER A 331 8.63 10.33 -1.06
N LYS A 332 9.07 9.07 -1.21
CA LYS A 332 8.26 8.03 -1.86
C LYS A 332 6.99 7.72 -1.07
N ALA A 333 7.09 7.64 0.26
CA ALA A 333 5.92 7.44 1.13
C ALA A 333 4.91 8.58 0.98
N LYS A 334 5.36 9.84 0.86
CA LYS A 334 4.51 11.02 0.67
C LYS A 334 3.83 11.02 -0.71
N GLU A 335 4.53 10.59 -1.76
CA GLU A 335 3.95 10.40 -3.10
C GLU A 335 2.80 9.38 -3.06
N LEU A 336 2.99 8.26 -2.34
CA LEU A 336 2.01 7.18 -2.24
C LEU A 336 0.82 7.53 -1.33
N ASP A 337 1.05 8.32 -0.27
CA ASP A 337 0.00 8.79 0.65
C ASP A 337 0.19 10.27 0.99
N PRO A 338 -0.26 11.19 0.09
CA PRO A 338 -0.15 12.63 0.30
C PRO A 338 -0.94 13.14 1.52
N SER A 339 -1.93 12.39 1.97
CA SER A 339 -2.81 12.78 3.09
C SER A 339 -2.16 12.56 4.47
N ASN A 340 -1.11 11.77 4.55
CA ASN A 340 -0.44 11.44 5.80
C ASN A 340 0.52 12.57 6.24
N THR A 341 0.06 13.39 7.17
CA THR A 341 0.83 14.53 7.71
C THR A 341 2.00 14.11 8.61
N LYS A 342 2.01 12.87 9.12
CA LYS A 342 3.11 12.38 9.97
C LYS A 342 4.42 12.24 9.19
N ILE A 343 4.35 12.02 7.87
CA ILE A 343 5.54 11.88 7.01
C ILE A 343 6.38 13.15 7.03
N ASP A 344 5.74 14.32 7.05
CA ASP A 344 6.44 15.61 7.10
C ASP A 344 7.21 15.77 8.43
N GLY A 345 6.64 15.25 9.52
CA GLY A 345 7.30 15.19 10.84
C GLY A 345 8.57 14.33 10.80
N TYR A 346 8.48 13.12 10.25
CA TYR A 346 9.63 12.23 10.09
C TYR A 346 10.73 12.84 9.18
N ALA A 347 10.33 13.51 8.09
CA ALA A 347 11.29 14.17 7.20
C ALA A 347 12.06 15.31 7.89
N ASN A 348 11.37 16.12 8.71
CA ASN A 348 11.99 17.18 9.50
C ASN A 348 12.95 16.60 10.55
N GLU A 349 12.56 15.52 11.23
CA GLU A 349 13.40 14.83 12.21
C GLU A 349 14.65 14.22 11.55
N ALA A 350 14.52 13.58 10.39
CA ALA A 350 15.64 13.05 9.63
C ALA A 350 16.64 14.16 9.23
N ASN A 351 16.13 15.36 8.87
CA ASN A 351 16.98 16.51 8.58
C ASN A 351 17.76 16.97 9.81
N GLN A 352 17.10 17.13 10.96
CA GLN A 352 17.76 17.54 12.20
C GLN A 352 18.82 16.52 12.65
N LYS A 353 18.52 15.22 12.56
CA LYS A 353 19.49 14.15 12.86
C LYS A 353 20.67 14.15 11.88
N ALA A 354 20.44 14.44 10.61
CA ALA A 354 21.50 14.56 9.61
C ALA A 354 22.49 15.69 9.96
N ASP A 355 21.96 16.85 10.38
CA ASP A 355 22.79 17.99 10.78
C ASP A 355 23.60 17.68 12.04
N GLN A 356 23.01 17.02 13.03
CA GLN A 356 23.70 16.60 14.24
C GLN A 356 24.78 15.53 13.98
N ALA A 357 24.59 14.68 12.98
CA ALA A 357 25.51 13.58 12.66
C ALA A 357 26.74 14.00 11.81
N ARG A 358 26.88 15.26 11.45
CA ARG A 358 28.04 15.76 10.68
C ARG A 358 29.36 15.61 11.45
N ASN A 359 29.31 15.64 12.79
CA ASN A 359 30.47 15.42 13.64
C ASN A 359 30.64 13.93 13.94
N ARG A 360 31.62 13.26 13.33
CA ARG A 360 31.91 11.84 13.58
C ARG A 360 32.58 11.66 14.94
N ASP A 361 32.01 10.80 15.80
CA ASP A 361 32.66 10.34 17.03
C ASP A 361 33.12 8.89 16.84
N TYR A 362 34.44 8.71 16.62
CA TYR A 362 35.05 7.39 16.38
C TYR A 362 34.94 6.43 17.57
N TYR A 363 34.92 6.94 18.80
CA TYR A 363 34.70 6.13 19.99
C TYR A 363 33.26 5.57 20.02
N GLN A 364 32.29 6.40 19.66
CA GLN A 364 30.89 5.99 19.55
C GLN A 364 30.70 4.97 18.41
N ILE A 365 31.39 5.14 17.28
CA ILE A 365 31.31 4.20 16.16
C ILE A 365 31.79 2.79 16.57
N LEU A 366 32.88 2.70 17.34
CA LEU A 366 33.37 1.43 17.88
C LEU A 366 32.62 0.95 19.13
N GLY A 367 31.77 1.80 19.73
CA GLY A 367 31.03 1.49 20.96
C GLY A 367 31.94 1.29 22.17
N ILE A 368 33.00 2.08 22.28
CA ILE A 368 34.01 2.05 23.35
C ILE A 368 34.09 3.38 24.09
N ASN A 369 34.70 3.35 25.28
CA ASN A 369 34.92 4.57 26.05
C ASN A 369 36.12 5.36 25.49
N ARG A 370 36.18 6.67 25.71
CA ARG A 370 37.33 7.53 25.29
C ARG A 370 38.65 7.10 25.92
N ASN A 371 38.61 6.47 27.08
CA ASN A 371 39.79 5.94 27.79
C ASN A 371 40.14 4.49 27.39
N ALA A 372 39.55 3.97 26.31
CA ALA A 372 39.77 2.58 25.87
C ALA A 372 41.23 2.33 25.54
N THR A 373 41.71 1.15 25.95
CA THR A 373 43.06 0.65 25.65
C THR A 373 43.15 0.20 24.19
N ALA A 374 44.37 0.07 23.67
CA ALA A 374 44.63 -0.41 22.31
C ALA A 374 44.00 -1.82 22.07
N ASP A 375 44.03 -2.68 23.09
CA ASP A 375 43.41 -4.01 23.00
C ASP A 375 41.88 -3.96 22.94
N GLU A 376 41.26 -3.05 23.69
CA GLU A 376 39.80 -2.84 23.64
C GLU A 376 39.37 -2.28 22.27
N ILE A 377 40.11 -1.31 21.73
CA ILE A 377 39.89 -0.76 20.38
C ILE A 377 39.97 -1.89 19.33
N LYS A 378 41.00 -2.71 19.40
CA LYS A 378 41.20 -3.86 18.49
C LYS A 378 40.09 -4.90 18.62
N LYS A 379 39.67 -5.22 19.84
CA LYS A 379 38.58 -6.17 20.12
C LYS A 379 37.23 -5.67 19.61
N ALA A 380 36.92 -4.38 19.79
CA ALA A 380 35.73 -3.73 19.30
C ALA A 380 35.68 -3.75 17.76
N TYR A 381 36.79 -3.35 17.11
CA TYR A 381 36.93 -3.42 15.67
C TYR A 381 36.64 -4.82 15.13
N ARG A 382 37.31 -5.85 15.63
CA ARG A 382 37.10 -7.25 15.19
C ARG A 382 35.65 -7.68 15.29
N LYS A 383 34.99 -7.39 16.39
CA LYS A 383 33.57 -7.71 16.62
C LYS A 383 32.66 -7.04 15.59
N LEU A 384 32.87 -5.74 15.33
CA LEU A 384 32.02 -4.97 14.42
C LEU A 384 32.33 -5.29 12.94
N ALA A 385 33.60 -5.48 12.60
CA ALA A 385 34.03 -5.88 11.25
C ALA A 385 33.41 -7.24 10.84
N LEU A 386 33.38 -8.21 11.75
CA LEU A 386 32.69 -9.49 11.52
C LEU A 386 31.18 -9.33 11.40
N LYS A 387 30.57 -8.43 12.19
CA LYS A 387 29.14 -8.17 12.18
C LYS A 387 28.70 -7.52 10.87
N TYR A 388 29.46 -6.55 10.36
CA TYR A 388 29.13 -5.76 9.18
C TYR A 388 29.90 -6.19 7.93
N HIS A 389 30.46 -7.40 7.90
CA HIS A 389 31.15 -7.88 6.70
C HIS A 389 30.17 -7.97 5.53
N PRO A 390 30.49 -7.41 4.33
CA PRO A 390 29.59 -7.39 3.18
C PRO A 390 29.13 -8.80 2.75
N ASP A 391 30.03 -9.79 2.77
CA ASP A 391 29.69 -11.17 2.38
C ASP A 391 28.69 -11.87 3.32
N ARG A 392 28.61 -11.41 4.56
CA ARG A 392 27.67 -11.95 5.56
C ARG A 392 26.30 -11.23 5.55
N ASN A 393 26.22 -10.12 4.87
CA ASN A 393 25.04 -9.24 4.81
C ASN A 393 24.70 -8.91 3.34
N SER A 394 24.76 -9.91 2.46
CA SER A 394 24.55 -9.77 1.01
C SER A 394 23.16 -10.24 0.55
N GLU A 395 22.23 -10.47 1.48
CA GLU A 395 20.90 -11.04 1.18
C GLU A 395 20.01 -10.09 0.39
N THR A 396 20.09 -8.77 0.65
CA THR A 396 19.47 -7.74 -0.17
C THR A 396 20.50 -6.67 -0.54
N GLU A 397 20.25 -5.94 -1.63
CA GLU A 397 21.16 -4.85 -2.05
C GLU A 397 21.27 -3.76 -0.97
N GLN A 398 20.17 -3.47 -0.27
CA GLN A 398 20.12 -2.51 0.83
C GLN A 398 20.93 -2.98 2.04
N THR A 399 20.79 -4.25 2.43
CA THR A 399 21.60 -4.81 3.55
C THR A 399 23.07 -4.79 3.22
N LYS A 400 23.44 -5.11 1.98
CA LYS A 400 24.80 -5.04 1.49
C LYS A 400 25.37 -3.61 1.52
N LYS A 401 24.60 -2.64 1.03
CA LYS A 401 24.96 -1.20 1.05
C LYS A 401 25.20 -0.70 2.48
N ILE A 402 24.32 -1.04 3.42
CA ILE A 402 24.48 -0.69 4.84
C ILE A 402 25.71 -1.35 5.43
N ALA A 403 25.90 -2.65 5.16
CA ALA A 403 27.05 -3.38 5.66
C ALA A 403 28.36 -2.77 5.16
N GLN A 404 28.46 -2.44 3.88
CA GLN A 404 29.62 -1.74 3.30
C GLN A 404 29.89 -0.40 3.98
N ARG A 405 28.85 0.44 4.16
CA ARG A 405 29.00 1.74 4.82
C ARG A 405 29.42 1.61 6.28
N LYS A 406 28.79 0.71 7.03
CA LYS A 406 29.16 0.44 8.44
C LYS A 406 30.54 -0.17 8.57
N PHE A 407 30.91 -1.05 7.67
CA PHE A 407 32.25 -1.61 7.61
C PHE A 407 33.31 -0.51 7.35
N GLN A 408 33.01 0.44 6.45
CA GLN A 408 33.85 1.60 6.21
C GLN A 408 33.95 2.49 7.47
N ASP A 409 32.81 2.87 8.10
CA ASP A 409 32.80 3.67 9.33
C ASP A 409 33.64 3.02 10.45
N VAL A 410 33.50 1.70 10.63
CA VAL A 410 34.26 0.93 11.62
C VAL A 410 35.76 0.87 11.29
N SER A 411 36.12 0.76 9.99
CA SER A 411 37.51 0.77 9.53
C SER A 411 38.15 2.15 9.67
N ASP A 412 37.42 3.23 9.34
CA ASP A 412 37.84 4.61 9.55
C ASP A 412 38.10 4.86 11.05
N ALA A 413 37.17 4.49 11.91
CA ALA A 413 37.30 4.66 13.35
C ALA A 413 38.53 3.91 13.90
N TYR A 414 38.75 2.68 13.44
CA TYR A 414 39.94 1.92 13.81
C TYR A 414 41.23 2.55 13.33
N SER A 415 41.26 3.03 12.08
CA SER A 415 42.45 3.69 11.48
C SER A 415 42.86 4.94 12.26
N VAL A 416 41.91 5.66 12.84
CA VAL A 416 42.17 6.86 13.66
C VAL A 416 42.56 6.46 15.08
N LEU A 417 41.79 5.60 15.75
CA LEU A 417 41.98 5.33 17.17
C LEU A 417 43.12 4.33 17.47
N SER A 418 43.57 3.54 16.48
CA SER A 418 44.69 2.64 16.66
C SER A 418 46.07 3.31 16.46
N ASP A 419 46.11 4.46 15.82
CA ASP A 419 47.34 5.26 15.63
C ASP A 419 47.43 6.34 16.73
N PRO A 420 48.44 6.32 17.60
CA PRO A 420 48.55 7.25 18.72
C PRO A 420 48.54 8.75 18.28
N LYS A 421 49.13 9.06 17.13
CA LYS A 421 49.20 10.46 16.62
C LYS A 421 47.84 10.93 16.11
N LYS A 422 47.13 10.08 15.34
CA LYS A 422 45.79 10.39 14.84
C LYS A 422 44.77 10.46 15.97
N LYS A 423 44.87 9.56 16.96
CA LYS A 423 44.05 9.58 18.16
C LYS A 423 44.23 10.91 18.93
N GLU A 424 45.47 11.35 19.14
CA GLU A 424 45.77 12.60 19.83
C GLU A 424 45.17 13.80 19.07
N MET A 425 45.32 13.86 17.72
CA MET A 425 44.71 14.91 16.90
C MET A 425 43.18 14.93 17.05
N PHE A 426 42.55 13.74 17.04
CA PHE A 426 41.11 13.62 17.19
C PHE A 426 40.65 14.03 18.61
N ASP A 427 41.39 13.64 19.63
CA ASP A 427 41.14 14.03 21.03
C ASP A 427 41.29 15.54 21.26
N GLN A 428 42.12 16.22 20.42
CA GLN A 428 42.27 17.68 20.37
C GLN A 428 41.18 18.39 19.53
N GLY A 429 40.23 17.63 18.96
CA GLY A 429 39.10 18.19 18.18
C GLY A 429 39.32 18.34 16.69
N VAL A 430 40.43 17.79 16.17
CA VAL A 430 40.73 17.80 14.71
C VAL A 430 40.49 16.39 14.16
N ASP A 431 39.54 16.27 13.22
CA ASP A 431 39.31 14.98 12.55
C ASP A 431 40.44 14.68 11.55
N PRO A 432 41.30 13.65 11.77
CA PRO A 432 42.41 13.34 10.91
C PRO A 432 42.02 12.89 9.50
N LEU A 433 40.77 12.41 9.31
CA LEU A 433 40.24 12.01 8.01
C LEU A 433 39.49 13.14 7.29
N ASN A 434 39.15 14.22 8.00
CA ASN A 434 38.48 15.39 7.43
C ASN A 434 38.96 16.71 8.08
N PRO A 435 40.20 17.13 7.79
CA PRO A 435 40.82 18.30 8.44
C PRO A 435 40.09 19.63 8.18
N GLU A 436 39.20 19.70 7.19
CA GLU A 436 38.43 20.91 6.88
C GLU A 436 37.35 21.22 7.92
N THR A 437 37.03 20.28 8.83
CA THR A 437 36.05 20.49 9.89
C THR A 437 36.57 21.19 11.14
N ALA A 438 37.84 21.56 11.17
CA ALA A 438 38.48 22.33 12.22
C ALA A 438 38.08 23.82 12.20
N SER A 439 36.77 24.13 12.20
CA SER A 439 36.28 25.51 12.23
C SER A 439 35.98 25.92 13.68
N GLY A 440 37.01 26.43 14.35
CA GLY A 440 36.86 26.98 15.71
C GLY A 440 38.08 27.68 16.28
N ALA A 441 39.22 27.71 15.60
CA ALA A 441 40.38 28.47 16.06
C ALA A 441 40.75 29.57 15.04
N GLY A 442 40.68 30.82 15.48
CA GLY A 442 40.99 32.00 14.69
C GLY A 442 42.44 32.03 14.15
N PRO A 443 42.81 33.04 13.37
CA PRO A 443 44.05 33.06 12.60
C PRO A 443 45.25 33.33 13.52
N ALA A 444 45.92 32.28 13.96
CA ALA A 444 47.28 32.39 14.47
C ALA A 444 48.18 31.54 13.58
N GLY A 445 48.84 32.22 12.69
CA GLY A 445 49.81 31.63 11.78
C GLY A 445 50.99 31.01 12.50
N ALA A 446 51.36 29.83 12.05
CA ALA A 446 52.74 29.38 12.03
C ALA A 446 52.82 28.33 10.91
N GLY A 447 53.61 28.63 9.90
CA GLY A 447 53.86 27.79 8.75
C GLY A 447 54.35 26.40 9.13
N MET A 448 53.63 25.43 8.66
CA MET A 448 54.15 24.11 8.44
C MET A 448 54.04 23.80 6.95
N ASN A 449 55.11 24.19 6.30
CA ASN A 449 55.35 23.95 4.90
C ASN A 449 55.51 22.43 4.67
N GLY A 450 54.71 21.87 3.81
CA GLY A 450 55.12 20.75 2.97
C GLY A 450 55.33 19.40 3.63
N MET A 451 54.28 18.80 4.17
CA MET A 451 54.16 17.34 4.14
C MET A 451 52.79 16.96 3.55
N ASN A 452 52.81 16.83 2.25
CA ASN A 452 51.74 16.20 1.49
C ASN A 452 51.74 14.69 1.86
N MET A 453 51.28 14.38 3.08
CA MET A 453 50.99 13.01 3.43
C MET A 453 49.65 12.65 2.80
N HIS A 454 49.68 12.28 1.55
CA HIS A 454 48.67 11.49 0.89
C HIS A 454 48.65 10.12 1.59
N PHE A 455 48.06 10.07 2.80
CA PHE A 455 47.78 8.83 3.46
C PHE A 455 46.47 8.30 2.84
N SER A 456 46.61 7.48 1.78
CA SER A 456 45.59 6.57 1.32
C SER A 456 45.12 5.82 2.57
N GLY A 457 43.90 6.11 3.06
CA GLY A 457 43.24 5.30 4.08
C GLY A 457 43.31 3.85 3.58
N GLY A 458 43.91 2.96 4.35
CA GLY A 458 44.08 1.58 3.93
C GLY A 458 42.74 1.02 3.51
N ASP A 459 42.69 0.34 2.36
CA ASP A 459 41.49 -0.32 1.88
C ASP A 459 40.90 -1.14 3.05
N PRO A 460 39.62 -0.92 3.44
CA PRO A 460 38.98 -1.68 4.52
C PRO A 460 39.15 -3.19 4.36
N ASN A 461 39.23 -3.66 3.12
CA ASN A 461 39.51 -5.06 2.78
C ASN A 461 40.95 -5.46 3.11
N GLU A 462 41.92 -4.56 3.01
CA GLU A 462 43.32 -4.84 3.40
C GLU A 462 43.43 -4.94 4.92
N ILE A 463 42.79 -4.02 5.67
CA ILE A 463 42.74 -4.07 7.13
C ILE A 463 42.04 -5.39 7.57
N PHE A 464 40.95 -5.75 6.93
CA PHE A 464 40.24 -7.00 7.21
C PHE A 464 41.10 -8.25 6.88
N LYS A 465 41.78 -8.29 5.73
CA LYS A 465 42.71 -9.37 5.35
C LYS A 465 43.85 -9.50 6.34
N MET A 466 44.36 -8.40 6.91
CA MET A 466 45.37 -8.42 7.95
C MET A 466 44.90 -9.13 9.24
N PHE A 467 43.61 -9.05 9.55
CA PHE A 467 43.05 -9.66 10.76
C PHE A 467 42.40 -11.03 10.55
N PHE A 468 41.88 -11.33 9.36
CA PHE A 468 41.07 -12.51 9.08
C PHE A 468 41.54 -13.30 7.86
N GLY A 469 42.45 -12.77 7.05
CA GLY A 469 43.05 -13.47 5.90
C GLY A 469 44.00 -14.54 6.38
N GLY A 470 43.48 -15.65 6.84
CA GLY A 470 44.25 -16.78 7.29
C GLY A 470 44.69 -17.66 6.13
N ASN A 471 45.97 -17.65 5.80
CA ASN A 471 46.72 -18.88 5.56
C ASN A 471 48.16 -18.62 5.98
N GLY A 472 48.54 -19.23 7.08
CA GLY A 472 49.89 -19.61 7.50
C GLY A 472 50.96 -18.53 7.40
N GLY A 473 51.28 -17.87 8.50
CA GLY A 473 52.68 -17.50 8.73
C GLY A 473 53.01 -16.00 8.65
N GLN A 474 53.40 -15.55 9.81
CA GLN A 474 54.34 -14.48 10.08
C GLN A 474 53.82 -13.04 10.10
N THR A 475 53.51 -12.68 11.28
CA THR A 475 53.62 -11.37 11.95
C THR A 475 54.65 -10.43 11.36
N PHE A 476 54.15 -9.28 10.87
CA PHE A 476 54.91 -8.06 10.77
C PHE A 476 54.58 -7.11 11.93
N PHE A 477 54.98 -7.47 13.12
CA PHE A 477 55.27 -6.53 14.22
C PHE A 477 56.39 -7.10 15.05
N LYS A 478 57.60 -6.65 14.71
CA LYS A 478 58.76 -6.82 15.52
C LYS A 478 58.67 -5.86 16.69
N THR A 479 58.10 -6.28 17.81
CA THR A 479 58.32 -5.61 19.09
C THR A 479 59.40 -6.43 19.81
N SER A 480 60.46 -5.75 20.17
CA SER A 480 61.59 -6.20 20.93
C SER A 480 61.17 -6.80 22.28
N SER A 481 61.65 -8.00 22.52
CA SER A 481 62.06 -8.66 23.77
C SER A 481 61.14 -8.69 24.99
N GLY A 482 60.82 -9.95 25.35
CA GLY A 482 60.45 -10.39 26.73
C GLY A 482 59.75 -11.76 26.73
N PRO A 483 60.26 -12.77 27.45
CA PRO A 483 59.79 -14.16 27.31
C PRO A 483 58.64 -14.54 28.26
N GLY A 484 57.72 -15.33 27.76
CA GLY A 484 56.89 -16.18 28.61
C GLY A 484 55.42 -15.88 28.64
N ASN A 485 54.60 -16.67 28.00
CA ASN A 485 53.63 -17.58 28.59
C ASN A 485 52.51 -18.00 27.63
N ASN A 486 52.25 -19.29 27.71
CA ASN A 486 51.20 -20.05 27.06
C ASN A 486 49.81 -19.41 27.15
N PHE A 487 49.10 -19.35 26.01
CA PHE A 487 47.65 -19.16 25.98
C PHE A 487 46.95 -20.38 25.39
N SER A 488 46.55 -21.28 26.28
CA SER A 488 45.49 -22.25 26.05
C SER A 488 44.35 -21.90 27.02
N ASN A 489 43.12 -21.95 26.51
CA ASN A 489 41.82 -21.82 27.21
C ASN A 489 41.26 -20.39 27.41
N VAL A 490 40.37 -19.99 26.51
CA VAL A 490 39.36 -18.98 26.82
C VAL A 490 37.98 -19.64 26.83
N LYS A 491 37.48 -19.89 28.04
CA LYS A 491 36.08 -20.22 28.32
C LYS A 491 35.18 -19.01 28.05
N PHE A 492 34.09 -19.22 27.33
CA PHE A 492 33.02 -18.26 27.19
C PHE A 492 32.34 -17.99 28.54
N PHE A 493 32.46 -16.80 29.06
CA PHE A 493 31.59 -16.32 30.16
C PHE A 493 30.38 -15.57 29.61
N LYS A 494 29.23 -16.11 29.96
CA LYS A 494 27.91 -15.49 29.83
C LYS A 494 27.79 -14.46 30.96
N MET A 495 27.74 -13.18 30.66
CA MET A 495 27.48 -12.15 31.66
C MET A 495 26.08 -11.56 31.42
N GLY A 496 25.18 -11.92 32.30
CA GLY A 496 23.90 -11.25 32.46
C GLY A 496 24.05 -10.10 33.44
N GLY A 497 23.20 -9.11 33.29
CA GLY A 497 22.83 -8.32 34.46
C GLY A 497 22.87 -6.80 34.32
N ASN A 498 21.70 -6.24 34.27
CA ASN A 498 21.19 -5.04 34.95
C ASN A 498 21.90 -3.67 34.79
N GLY A 499 21.07 -2.72 34.37
CA GLY A 499 21.30 -1.29 34.60
C GLY A 499 20.72 -0.42 33.48
N ALA A 500 19.41 -0.43 33.30
CA ALA A 500 18.73 0.57 32.49
C ALA A 500 18.29 1.72 33.41
N GLN A 501 18.97 2.85 33.32
CA GLN A 501 18.37 4.13 33.70
C GLN A 501 17.76 4.74 32.45
N GLY A 502 16.47 5.11 32.57
CA GLY A 502 15.64 5.56 31.52
C GLY A 502 16.07 6.88 30.90
N PHE A 503 16.08 6.91 29.61
CA PHE A 503 15.87 8.12 28.83
C PHE A 503 14.50 7.96 28.18
N SER A 504 13.53 8.72 28.66
CA SER A 504 12.22 8.86 28.05
C SER A 504 12.41 9.55 26.70
N SER A 505 12.26 8.77 25.62
CA SER A 505 12.13 9.28 24.27
C SER A 505 10.71 9.83 24.09
N PRO A 506 10.51 11.01 23.48
CA PRO A 506 9.19 11.60 23.26
C PRO A 506 8.43 11.00 22.06
N PHE A 507 8.54 9.70 21.83
CA PHE A 507 7.91 9.01 20.71
C PHE A 507 7.07 7.84 21.21
N ASP A 508 5.91 8.19 21.76
CA ASP A 508 4.80 7.25 21.86
C ASP A 508 4.06 7.24 20.52
N ASP A 509 4.50 6.34 19.60
CA ASP A 509 3.78 5.97 18.38
C ASP A 509 2.51 5.15 18.73
N GLU A 510 1.63 5.70 19.57
CA GLU A 510 0.35 5.06 19.91
C GLU A 510 -0.71 5.17 18.81
N ASP A 511 -0.51 6.01 17.79
CA ASP A 511 -1.61 6.46 16.94
C ASP A 511 -1.89 5.60 15.70
N ASP A 512 -1.01 4.72 15.27
CA ASP A 512 -1.30 3.83 14.12
C ASP A 512 -2.04 2.55 14.54
N PHE A 513 -2.03 2.23 15.86
CA PHE A 513 -2.79 1.14 16.46
C PHE A 513 -3.94 1.64 17.35
N GLY A 514 -3.95 2.91 17.73
CA GLY A 514 -4.82 3.49 18.75
C GLY A 514 -6.12 4.13 18.24
N SER A 515 -6.17 4.58 17.00
CA SER A 515 -7.36 5.30 16.50
C SER A 515 -8.62 4.44 16.47
N PHE A 516 -8.48 3.12 16.30
CA PHE A 516 -9.62 2.19 16.28
C PHE A 516 -10.03 1.74 17.69
N SER A 517 -9.09 1.70 18.64
CA SER A 517 -9.38 1.31 20.04
C SER A 517 -10.15 2.42 20.79
N ARG A 518 -9.81 3.69 20.55
CA ARG A 518 -10.56 4.83 21.11
C ARG A 518 -11.99 4.91 20.57
N LEU A 519 -12.19 4.65 19.27
CA LEU A 519 -13.52 4.60 18.69
C LEU A 519 -14.37 3.46 19.26
N LEU A 520 -13.77 2.30 19.56
CA LEU A 520 -14.45 1.17 20.19
C LEU A 520 -14.77 1.42 21.67
N GLU A 521 -13.89 2.09 22.41
CA GLU A 521 -14.15 2.47 23.79
C GLU A 521 -15.23 3.56 23.88
N GLU A 522 -15.24 4.55 23.00
CA GLU A 522 -16.32 5.54 22.91
C GLU A 522 -17.65 4.93 22.46
N VAL A 523 -17.64 3.99 21.51
CA VAL A 523 -18.85 3.25 21.13
C VAL A 523 -19.33 2.33 22.26
N HIS A 524 -18.43 1.68 23.00
CA HIS A 524 -18.78 0.88 24.18
C HIS A 524 -19.30 1.76 25.32
N LEU A 525 -18.72 2.95 25.52
CA LEU A 525 -19.21 3.93 26.50
C LEU A 525 -20.58 4.46 26.12
N VAL A 526 -20.81 4.77 24.84
CA VAL A 526 -22.12 5.22 24.32
C VAL A 526 -23.16 4.11 24.38
N LEU A 527 -22.80 2.85 24.12
CA LEU A 527 -23.69 1.68 24.23
C LEU A 527 -23.97 1.34 25.71
N SER A 528 -22.99 1.50 26.59
CA SER A 528 -23.14 1.35 28.06
C SER A 528 -24.04 2.45 28.61
N LEU A 529 -23.89 3.69 28.17
CA LEU A 529 -24.75 4.82 28.55
C LEU A 529 -26.17 4.66 27.98
N LYS A 530 -26.34 4.04 26.81
CA LYS A 530 -27.66 3.66 26.27
C LYS A 530 -28.37 2.59 27.10
N LYS A 531 -27.64 1.65 27.70
CA LYS A 531 -28.20 0.61 28.59
C LYS A 531 -28.61 1.16 29.95
N HIS A 532 -27.97 2.26 30.42
CA HIS A 532 -28.28 2.88 31.71
C HIS A 532 -29.29 4.02 31.65
N ASN A 533 -29.58 4.58 30.46
CA ASN A 533 -30.40 5.77 30.28
C ASN A 533 -31.82 5.53 29.75
N ASN A 534 -32.51 4.48 30.21
CA ASN A 534 -33.96 4.40 30.04
C ASN A 534 -34.75 5.36 30.97
N LYS A 535 -34.07 6.33 31.63
CA LYS A 535 -34.70 7.27 32.57
C LYS A 535 -34.45 8.77 32.37
N LEU A 536 -33.76 9.21 31.30
CA LEU A 536 -33.60 10.66 31.06
C LEU A 536 -33.87 11.00 29.58
N LYS A 537 -34.91 11.80 29.37
CA LYS A 537 -35.23 12.45 28.09
C LYS A 537 -34.11 13.44 27.73
N ILE A 538 -33.18 13.04 26.86
CA ILE A 538 -32.24 13.98 26.22
C ILE A 538 -32.82 14.33 24.87
N GLU A 539 -32.98 15.66 24.62
CA GLU A 539 -33.57 16.23 23.41
C GLU A 539 -32.88 15.70 22.12
N LYS A 540 -33.69 15.30 21.18
CA LYS A 540 -33.29 14.81 19.84
C LYS A 540 -32.40 15.78 19.04
N SER A 541 -32.36 17.06 19.43
CA SER A 541 -31.51 18.09 18.80
C SER A 541 -30.03 17.98 19.12
N LYS A 542 -29.67 17.57 20.34
CA LYS A 542 -28.25 17.40 20.73
C LYS A 542 -27.61 16.14 20.15
N LEU A 543 -28.40 15.11 19.91
CA LEU A 543 -27.91 13.90 19.22
C LEU A 543 -27.66 14.13 17.73
N LYS A 544 -28.45 15.00 17.07
CA LYS A 544 -28.20 15.40 15.67
C LYS A 544 -26.93 16.23 15.52
N PHE A 545 -26.60 17.07 16.51
CA PHE A 545 -25.40 17.90 16.47
C PHE A 545 -24.11 17.09 16.67
N LEU A 546 -24.13 16.09 17.53
CA LEU A 546 -23.01 15.14 17.71
C LEU A 546 -22.81 14.24 16.47
N PHE A 547 -23.88 13.85 15.78
CA PHE A 547 -23.80 13.08 14.54
C PHE A 547 -23.22 13.88 13.37
N ILE A 548 -23.46 15.19 13.33
CA ILE A 548 -22.92 16.09 12.30
C ILE A 548 -21.42 16.35 12.54
N ILE A 549 -20.99 16.50 13.78
CA ILE A 549 -19.56 16.65 14.14
C ILE A 549 -18.77 15.37 13.83
N MET A 550 -19.35 14.18 14.04
CA MET A 550 -18.72 12.90 13.69
C MET A 550 -18.65 12.62 12.17
N TYR A 551 -19.42 13.34 11.36
CA TYR A 551 -19.40 13.18 9.90
C TYR A 551 -18.40 14.13 9.21
N PHE A 552 -17.93 15.18 9.92
CA PHE A 552 -16.99 16.18 9.40
C PHE A 552 -15.59 16.11 10.03
N MET A 553 -15.35 15.24 11.02
CA MET A 553 -14.03 14.85 11.52
C MET A 553 -13.63 13.45 10.99
#